data_61d9fc92a846cc3db89ce76c98b7f57c
#
_entry.id   61d9fc92a846cc3db89ce76c98b7f57c
#
_cell.length_a   1.000
_cell.length_b   1.000
_cell.length_c   1.000
_cell.angle_alpha   90.00
_cell.angle_beta   90.00
_cell.angle_gamma   90.00
#
_symmetry.space_group_name_H-M   'P 1'
#
loop_
_entity.id
_entity.type
_entity.pdbx_description
1 polymer ?
#
loop_
_entity_poly.entity_id
_entity_poly.type
_entity_poly.pdbx_seq_one_letter_code
_entity_poly.pdbx_strand_id
1 'polypeptide(L)'
;MKKQYSVLLILLLLPFLSVANSDEAIFVKTKSIKKTYLVYPDAGINIDNSYGNIYVTTWDDDKIELEVNIKVSGSNEGWVNQRINEIDIDINALKHLISAKTILGNTNFKTKGSSNSFEINYTIKVPKKGNVTLRNKYGNISTSDLWSPTEIYCKYGKLITGKLYSTKNTIQIEYCPNSQIDYLNNGAITARYSGLRINSLSKIDLLSDYTDTTILEGDFVQYSSKYGTLNIEKVKSTIGSANYMKLNLGEISGATKLTAKYCEIAIDYLTAKANDVTIIAAYSNIKIGYSSNFDFNFDISARYATIKHENDLNFSSKEETTTNKTYRGYFSKKDANNLSIKSDYGNIHLFKK
;
A
#
# COMPACT_ATOMS: atom_id res chain seq x y z
N MET A 1 -83.89 19.55 40.33
CA MET A 1 -83.64 19.87 38.90
C MET A 1 -82.21 19.45 38.56
N LYS A 2 -82.03 18.29 37.93
CA LYS A 2 -80.70 17.81 37.46
C LYS A 2 -80.52 18.17 35.98
N LYS A 3 -79.55 18.97 35.62
CA LYS A 3 -79.17 19.23 34.23
C LYS A 3 -78.25 18.15 33.77
N GLN A 4 -78.61 17.37 32.77
CA GLN A 4 -77.77 16.44 32.03
C GLN A 4 -77.01 17.22 30.96
N TYR A 5 -75.67 17.12 30.97
CA TYR A 5 -74.82 17.61 29.91
C TYR A 5 -74.53 16.45 28.95
N SER A 6 -75.04 16.58 27.73
CA SER A 6 -74.72 15.66 26.63
C SER A 6 -73.40 16.03 26.06
N VAL A 7 -72.36 15.14 26.19
CA VAL A 7 -71.09 15.33 25.61
C VAL A 7 -71.10 14.75 24.19
N LEU A 8 -71.04 15.62 23.21
CA LEU A 8 -70.95 15.26 21.79
C LEU A 8 -69.52 14.89 21.49
N LEU A 9 -69.23 13.58 21.31
CA LEU A 9 -67.89 13.08 20.94
C LEU A 9 -67.71 13.23 19.41
N ILE A 10 -67.02 14.28 18.96
CA ILE A 10 -66.69 14.46 17.57
C ILE A 10 -65.43 13.57 17.29
N LEU A 11 -65.64 12.45 16.61
CA LEU A 11 -64.61 11.57 16.12
C LEU A 11 -63.95 12.23 14.88
N LEU A 12 -62.80 12.87 15.06
CA LEU A 12 -62.01 13.44 13.97
C LEU A 12 -61.31 12.29 13.22
N LEU A 13 -61.87 11.85 12.11
CA LEU A 13 -61.24 10.96 11.14
C LEU A 13 -60.16 11.78 10.39
N LEU A 14 -58.93 11.73 10.88
CA LEU A 14 -57.74 12.15 10.10
C LEU A 14 -57.50 11.09 9.03
N PRO A 15 -57.42 11.45 7.73
CA PRO A 15 -56.94 10.52 6.72
C PRO A 15 -55.44 10.30 6.99
N PHE A 16 -55.08 9.09 7.35
CA PHE A 16 -53.70 8.64 7.28
C PHE A 16 -53.28 8.67 5.78
N LEU A 17 -52.66 9.76 5.36
CA LEU A 17 -51.86 9.74 4.16
C LEU A 17 -50.69 8.80 4.42
N SER A 18 -50.89 7.53 4.13
CA SER A 18 -49.76 6.61 3.94
C SER A 18 -48.99 7.12 2.73
N VAL A 19 -47.85 7.80 2.99
CA VAL A 19 -46.82 8.00 1.99
C VAL A 19 -46.34 6.59 1.67
N ALA A 20 -46.89 5.99 0.62
CA ALA A 20 -46.28 4.82 0.03
C ALA A 20 -44.91 5.28 -0.50
N ASN A 21 -43.85 5.00 0.24
CA ASN A 21 -42.53 4.96 -0.36
C ASN A 21 -42.66 3.91 -1.47
N SER A 22 -42.69 4.34 -2.71
CA SER A 22 -42.47 3.47 -3.85
C SER A 22 -41.00 3.06 -3.76
N ASP A 23 -40.73 1.93 -3.10
CA ASP A 23 -39.46 1.23 -3.33
C ASP A 23 -39.42 0.98 -4.84
N GLU A 24 -38.59 1.74 -5.56
CA GLU A 24 -38.37 1.48 -6.97
C GLU A 24 -37.94 0.02 -7.09
N ALA A 25 -38.67 -0.76 -7.86
CA ALA A 25 -38.36 -2.17 -8.07
C ALA A 25 -36.94 -2.28 -8.65
N ILE A 26 -36.05 -2.98 -7.94
CA ILE A 26 -34.69 -3.22 -8.39
C ILE A 26 -34.66 -4.54 -9.17
N PHE A 27 -34.43 -4.46 -10.47
CA PHE A 27 -34.19 -5.62 -11.32
C PHE A 27 -32.74 -6.09 -11.17
N VAL A 28 -32.53 -7.39 -11.00
CA VAL A 28 -31.20 -8.00 -10.85
C VAL A 28 -31.07 -9.15 -11.85
N LYS A 29 -29.96 -9.15 -12.61
CA LYS A 29 -29.55 -10.29 -13.45
C LYS A 29 -28.13 -10.70 -13.14
N THR A 30 -27.88 -12.01 -13.24
CA THR A 30 -26.58 -12.61 -13.04
C THR A 30 -26.19 -13.51 -14.20
N LYS A 31 -24.89 -13.56 -14.55
CA LYS A 31 -24.31 -14.49 -15.52
C LYS A 31 -23.05 -15.08 -14.89
N SER A 32 -22.92 -16.40 -14.91
CA SER A 32 -21.75 -17.10 -14.36
C SER A 32 -21.05 -17.88 -15.46
N ILE A 33 -19.74 -17.77 -15.53
CA ILE A 33 -18.85 -18.50 -16.43
C ILE A 33 -17.94 -19.35 -15.56
N LYS A 34 -18.01 -20.68 -15.66
CA LYS A 34 -17.15 -21.61 -14.95
C LYS A 34 -16.40 -22.47 -15.95
N LYS A 35 -15.07 -22.46 -15.87
CA LYS A 35 -14.17 -23.19 -16.76
C LYS A 35 -13.07 -23.86 -15.94
N THR A 36 -12.72 -25.09 -16.32
CA THR A 36 -11.57 -25.80 -15.80
C THR A 36 -10.68 -26.19 -16.96
N TYR A 37 -9.40 -25.87 -16.88
CA TYR A 37 -8.42 -26.13 -17.92
C TYR A 37 -7.34 -27.07 -17.38
N LEU A 38 -7.09 -28.17 -18.06
CA LEU A 38 -5.91 -29.01 -17.84
C LEU A 38 -4.71 -28.30 -18.46
N VAL A 39 -3.70 -28.00 -17.67
CA VAL A 39 -2.57 -27.15 -18.05
C VAL A 39 -1.24 -27.78 -17.67
N TYR A 40 -0.12 -27.18 -18.02
CA TYR A 40 1.18 -27.57 -17.50
C TYR A 40 1.33 -27.18 -16.01
N PRO A 41 2.21 -27.88 -15.24
CA PRO A 41 2.40 -27.64 -13.81
C PRO A 41 2.85 -26.21 -13.46
N ASP A 42 3.43 -25.49 -14.42
CA ASP A 42 3.93 -24.11 -14.32
C ASP A 42 3.06 -23.10 -15.09
N ALA A 43 1.88 -23.50 -15.52
CA ALA A 43 0.97 -22.63 -16.27
C ALA A 43 0.51 -21.45 -15.44
N GLY A 44 0.65 -20.25 -16.00
CA GLY A 44 0.28 -19.01 -15.37
C GLY A 44 -1.10 -18.50 -15.75
N ILE A 45 -1.43 -17.34 -15.17
CA ILE A 45 -2.65 -16.58 -15.48
C ILE A 45 -2.33 -15.12 -15.84
N ASN A 46 -3.14 -14.56 -16.73
CA ASN A 46 -3.15 -13.14 -17.05
C ASN A 46 -4.59 -12.63 -17.06
N ILE A 47 -4.98 -11.91 -16.01
CA ILE A 47 -6.35 -11.44 -15.78
C ILE A 47 -6.41 -9.91 -15.87
N ASP A 48 -7.29 -9.40 -16.71
CA ASP A 48 -7.56 -7.97 -16.86
C ASP A 48 -9.04 -7.69 -16.59
N ASN A 49 -9.34 -7.10 -15.43
CA ASN A 49 -10.71 -6.82 -14.99
C ASN A 49 -10.93 -5.33 -14.71
N SER A 50 -12.19 -4.96 -14.74
CA SER A 50 -12.69 -3.67 -14.26
C SER A 50 -14.07 -3.84 -13.63
N TYR A 51 -14.35 -3.06 -12.57
CA TYR A 51 -15.63 -3.04 -11.84
C TYR A 51 -15.98 -4.37 -11.14
N GLY A 52 -15.12 -4.77 -10.22
CA GLY A 52 -15.30 -5.97 -9.39
C GLY A 52 -13.99 -6.49 -8.87
N ASN A 53 -14.01 -7.63 -8.20
CA ASN A 53 -12.88 -8.14 -7.47
C ASN A 53 -12.19 -9.30 -8.21
N ILE A 54 -10.88 -9.46 -7.96
CA ILE A 54 -10.10 -10.62 -8.40
C ILE A 54 -9.62 -11.37 -7.16
N TYR A 55 -10.00 -12.64 -7.04
CA TYR A 55 -9.54 -13.55 -5.98
C TYR A 55 -8.70 -14.67 -6.61
N VAL A 56 -7.45 -14.81 -6.20
CA VAL A 56 -6.54 -15.83 -6.69
C VAL A 56 -6.06 -16.69 -5.54
N THR A 57 -6.19 -18.00 -5.69
CA THR A 57 -5.59 -18.98 -4.77
C THR A 57 -4.70 -19.93 -5.56
N THR A 58 -3.70 -20.49 -4.90
CA THR A 58 -2.79 -21.47 -5.48
C THR A 58 -3.10 -22.86 -4.94
N TRP A 59 -2.82 -23.89 -5.75
CA TRP A 59 -2.98 -25.30 -5.39
C TRP A 59 -1.91 -26.19 -6.03
N ASP A 60 -1.95 -27.48 -5.73
CA ASP A 60 -0.97 -28.45 -6.22
C ASP A 60 -1.45 -29.26 -7.45
N ASP A 61 -2.62 -28.91 -8.02
CA ASP A 61 -3.16 -29.54 -9.22
C ASP A 61 -2.65 -28.89 -10.51
N ASP A 62 -2.47 -29.68 -11.56
CA ASP A 62 -2.14 -29.23 -12.93
C ASP A 62 -3.39 -28.75 -13.69
N LYS A 63 -4.17 -27.90 -13.04
CA LYS A 63 -5.41 -27.32 -13.56
C LYS A 63 -5.49 -25.85 -13.19
N ILE A 64 -6.20 -25.08 -14.03
CA ILE A 64 -6.64 -23.73 -13.70
C ILE A 64 -8.17 -23.75 -13.67
N GLU A 65 -8.75 -23.40 -12.52
CA GLU A 65 -10.18 -23.13 -12.40
C GLU A 65 -10.41 -21.62 -12.50
N LEU A 66 -11.28 -21.23 -13.39
CA LEU A 66 -11.71 -19.85 -13.61
C LEU A 66 -13.22 -19.77 -13.44
N GLU A 67 -13.66 -19.01 -12.47
CA GLU A 67 -15.06 -18.63 -12.27
C GLU A 67 -15.20 -17.11 -12.39
N VAL A 68 -16.11 -16.65 -13.25
CA VAL A 68 -16.45 -15.24 -13.38
C VAL A 68 -17.94 -15.06 -13.12
N ASN A 69 -18.27 -14.27 -12.11
CA ASN A 69 -19.64 -13.93 -11.75
C ASN A 69 -19.92 -12.47 -12.10
N ILE A 70 -20.87 -12.27 -13.02
CA ILE A 70 -21.34 -10.96 -13.46
C ILE A 70 -22.71 -10.72 -12.87
N LYS A 71 -22.87 -9.60 -12.15
CA LYS A 71 -24.15 -9.15 -11.59
C LYS A 71 -24.44 -7.75 -12.13
N VAL A 72 -25.66 -7.55 -12.61
CA VAL A 72 -26.17 -6.24 -13.05
C VAL A 72 -27.46 -5.96 -12.32
N SER A 73 -27.62 -4.76 -11.77
CA SER A 73 -28.83 -4.34 -11.08
C SER A 73 -29.19 -2.89 -11.40
N GLY A 74 -30.47 -2.58 -11.39
CA GLY A 74 -30.98 -1.23 -11.63
C GLY A 74 -32.49 -1.14 -11.62
N SER A 75 -33.03 0.07 -11.61
CA SER A 75 -34.47 0.35 -11.65
C SER A 75 -35.11 0.18 -13.03
N ASN A 76 -34.31 0.11 -14.09
CA ASN A 76 -34.79 -0.07 -15.47
C ASN A 76 -34.46 -1.48 -15.97
N GLU A 77 -35.48 -2.31 -16.16
CA GLU A 77 -35.30 -3.70 -16.62
C GLU A 77 -34.65 -3.77 -18.01
N GLY A 78 -35.03 -2.89 -18.94
CA GLY A 78 -34.45 -2.82 -20.27
C GLY A 78 -32.93 -2.56 -20.23
N TRP A 79 -32.51 -1.64 -19.40
CA TRP A 79 -31.08 -1.38 -19.17
C TRP A 79 -30.36 -2.59 -18.57
N VAL A 80 -30.93 -3.23 -17.54
CA VAL A 80 -30.33 -4.42 -16.90
C VAL A 80 -30.18 -5.55 -17.93
N ASN A 81 -31.20 -5.79 -18.77
CA ASN A 81 -31.18 -6.79 -19.83
C ASN A 81 -30.11 -6.49 -20.89
N GLN A 82 -30.02 -5.25 -21.35
CA GLN A 82 -29.02 -4.83 -22.31
C GLN A 82 -27.61 -4.96 -21.71
N ARG A 83 -27.40 -4.44 -20.50
CA ARG A 83 -26.09 -4.40 -19.88
C ARG A 83 -25.49 -5.78 -19.60
N ILE A 84 -26.30 -6.75 -19.10
CA ILE A 84 -25.81 -8.11 -18.85
C ILE A 84 -25.38 -8.82 -20.15
N ASN A 85 -26.03 -8.50 -21.29
CA ASN A 85 -25.70 -9.07 -22.59
C ASN A 85 -24.47 -8.41 -23.26
N GLU A 86 -24.20 -7.14 -22.94
CA GLU A 86 -23.01 -6.41 -23.46
C GLU A 86 -21.72 -6.78 -22.76
N ILE A 87 -21.79 -7.22 -21.49
CA ILE A 87 -20.63 -7.64 -20.75
C ILE A 87 -20.21 -9.06 -21.19
N ASP A 88 -18.99 -9.17 -21.69
CA ASP A 88 -18.41 -10.45 -22.09
C ASP A 88 -17.00 -10.63 -21.52
N ILE A 89 -16.52 -11.88 -21.52
CA ILE A 89 -15.19 -12.26 -21.05
C ILE A 89 -14.46 -12.92 -22.22
N ASP A 90 -13.44 -12.23 -22.71
CA ASP A 90 -12.54 -12.78 -23.74
C ASP A 90 -11.53 -13.71 -23.05
N ILE A 91 -11.60 -15.00 -23.35
CA ILE A 91 -10.77 -16.04 -22.73
C ILE A 91 -9.91 -16.69 -23.81
N ASN A 92 -8.58 -16.60 -23.62
CA ASN A 92 -7.61 -17.34 -24.41
C ASN A 92 -6.96 -18.42 -23.53
N ALA A 93 -7.15 -19.68 -23.88
CA ALA A 93 -6.73 -20.83 -23.08
C ALA A 93 -5.63 -21.64 -23.78
N LEU A 94 -4.39 -21.44 -23.33
CA LEU A 94 -3.22 -22.19 -23.78
C LEU A 94 -2.74 -23.10 -22.63
N LYS A 95 -2.04 -24.20 -22.96
CA LYS A 95 -1.52 -25.15 -21.95
C LYS A 95 -0.56 -24.52 -20.92
N HIS A 96 0.10 -23.44 -21.27
CA HIS A 96 1.05 -22.74 -20.40
C HIS A 96 0.52 -21.41 -19.82
N LEU A 97 -0.63 -20.91 -20.31
CA LEU A 97 -1.18 -19.61 -19.90
C LEU A 97 -2.69 -19.55 -20.14
N ILE A 98 -3.45 -19.20 -19.13
CA ILE A 98 -4.85 -18.83 -19.28
C ILE A 98 -4.96 -17.30 -19.13
N SER A 99 -5.45 -16.64 -20.18
CA SER A 99 -5.74 -15.20 -20.15
C SER A 99 -7.24 -14.97 -20.15
N ALA A 100 -7.71 -14.03 -19.34
CA ALA A 100 -9.11 -13.61 -19.35
C ALA A 100 -9.20 -12.09 -19.23
N LYS A 101 -9.98 -11.47 -20.09
CA LYS A 101 -10.18 -10.01 -20.13
C LYS A 101 -11.66 -9.68 -20.15
N THR A 102 -12.06 -8.79 -19.25
CA THR A 102 -13.41 -8.23 -19.24
C THR A 102 -13.61 -7.26 -20.38
N ILE A 103 -14.66 -7.49 -21.19
CA ILE A 103 -15.14 -6.61 -22.24
C ILE A 103 -16.46 -5.98 -21.78
N LEU A 104 -16.50 -4.66 -21.65
CA LEU A 104 -17.65 -3.95 -21.11
C LEU A 104 -18.70 -3.57 -22.16
N GLY A 105 -18.41 -3.77 -23.45
CA GLY A 105 -19.30 -3.31 -24.53
C GLY A 105 -19.33 -1.78 -24.67
N ASN A 106 -20.44 -1.26 -25.16
CA ASN A 106 -20.58 0.18 -25.40
C ASN A 106 -20.84 0.93 -24.06
N THR A 107 -19.93 1.83 -23.66
CA THR A 107 -19.97 2.51 -22.36
C THR A 107 -20.71 3.87 -22.38
N ASN A 108 -21.37 4.23 -23.46
CA ASN A 108 -22.02 5.54 -23.64
C ASN A 108 -23.32 5.74 -22.82
N PHE A 109 -23.44 5.11 -21.64
CA PHE A 109 -24.62 5.27 -20.79
C PHE A 109 -24.48 6.46 -19.84
N LYS A 110 -25.09 7.59 -20.22
CA LYS A 110 -25.34 8.68 -19.26
C LYS A 110 -26.50 8.28 -18.36
N THR A 111 -26.22 7.61 -17.27
CA THR A 111 -27.21 7.35 -16.20
C THR A 111 -27.22 8.53 -15.23
N LYS A 112 -27.90 9.61 -15.55
CA LYS A 112 -28.25 10.62 -14.55
C LYS A 112 -29.32 10.03 -13.63
N GLY A 113 -29.00 9.85 -12.35
CA GLY A 113 -30.00 9.63 -11.29
C GLY A 113 -30.56 8.22 -11.16
N SER A 114 -29.88 7.17 -11.69
CA SER A 114 -30.36 5.79 -11.58
C SER A 114 -29.51 4.97 -10.59
N SER A 115 -30.16 4.07 -9.85
CA SER A 115 -29.55 3.05 -9.00
C SER A 115 -28.87 1.92 -9.79
N ASN A 116 -28.44 2.19 -11.02
CA ASN A 116 -27.85 1.22 -11.92
C ASN A 116 -26.42 0.88 -11.53
N SER A 117 -26.11 -0.40 -11.35
CA SER A 117 -24.80 -0.90 -11.01
C SER A 117 -24.51 -2.23 -11.68
N PHE A 118 -23.22 -2.55 -11.83
CA PHE A 118 -22.78 -3.87 -12.22
C PHE A 118 -21.45 -4.22 -11.53
N GLU A 119 -21.21 -5.51 -11.36
CA GLU A 119 -20.04 -6.04 -10.71
C GLU A 119 -19.58 -7.33 -11.42
N ILE A 120 -18.27 -7.47 -11.62
CA ILE A 120 -17.66 -8.59 -12.34
C ILE A 120 -16.55 -9.18 -11.47
N ASN A 121 -16.82 -10.29 -10.81
CA ASN A 121 -15.92 -10.92 -9.86
C ASN A 121 -15.27 -12.16 -10.46
N TYR A 122 -13.95 -12.24 -10.34
CA TYR A 122 -13.14 -13.38 -10.74
C TYR A 122 -12.70 -14.18 -9.52
N THR A 123 -12.87 -15.49 -9.58
CA THR A 123 -12.31 -16.43 -8.61
C THR A 123 -11.48 -17.45 -9.37
N ILE A 124 -10.19 -17.52 -9.06
CA ILE A 124 -9.24 -18.33 -9.82
C ILE A 124 -8.42 -19.21 -8.89
N LYS A 125 -8.23 -20.48 -9.31
CA LYS A 125 -7.22 -21.36 -8.73
C LYS A 125 -6.16 -21.65 -9.79
N VAL A 126 -4.89 -21.46 -9.44
CA VAL A 126 -3.74 -21.60 -10.34
C VAL A 126 -2.68 -22.53 -9.71
N PRO A 127 -1.94 -23.33 -10.51
CA PRO A 127 -0.82 -24.11 -9.99
C PRO A 127 0.20 -23.23 -9.25
N LYS A 128 0.77 -23.71 -8.16
CA LYS A 128 1.74 -22.96 -7.34
C LYS A 128 2.92 -22.42 -8.13
N LYS A 129 3.36 -23.12 -9.20
CA LYS A 129 4.49 -22.71 -10.04
C LYS A 129 4.08 -21.76 -11.17
N GLY A 130 2.81 -21.44 -11.32
CA GLY A 130 2.29 -20.58 -12.36
C GLY A 130 2.56 -19.09 -12.09
N ASN A 131 3.01 -18.38 -13.12
CA ASN A 131 3.14 -16.93 -13.06
C ASN A 131 1.78 -16.25 -12.92
N VAL A 132 1.72 -15.15 -12.16
CA VAL A 132 0.46 -14.46 -11.89
C VAL A 132 0.55 -13.02 -12.37
N THR A 133 -0.24 -12.67 -13.39
CA THR A 133 -0.41 -11.29 -13.85
C THR A 133 -1.85 -10.84 -13.63
N LEU A 134 -2.05 -9.82 -12.82
CA LEU A 134 -3.37 -9.31 -12.46
C LEU A 134 -3.46 -7.80 -12.70
N ARG A 135 -4.47 -7.39 -13.44
CA ARG A 135 -4.82 -5.97 -13.62
C ARG A 135 -6.27 -5.77 -13.21
N ASN A 136 -6.52 -4.86 -12.29
CA ASN A 136 -7.87 -4.52 -11.85
C ASN A 136 -8.06 -3.02 -11.68
N LYS A 137 -9.20 -2.53 -12.16
CA LYS A 137 -9.65 -1.14 -11.95
C LYS A 137 -11.03 -1.14 -11.32
N TYR A 138 -11.24 -0.24 -10.36
CA TYR A 138 -12.52 -0.11 -9.66
C TYR A 138 -12.95 -1.39 -8.96
N GLY A 139 -12.00 -1.97 -8.19
CA GLY A 139 -12.24 -3.16 -7.38
C GLY A 139 -10.95 -3.71 -6.78
N ASN A 140 -11.08 -4.69 -5.92
CA ASN A 140 -9.98 -5.20 -5.13
C ASN A 140 -9.26 -6.36 -5.82
N ILE A 141 -8.00 -6.56 -5.45
CA ILE A 141 -7.25 -7.77 -5.74
C ILE A 141 -6.91 -8.45 -4.41
N SER A 142 -7.23 -9.73 -4.30
CA SER A 142 -6.86 -10.54 -3.14
C SER A 142 -6.20 -11.84 -3.60
N THR A 143 -5.05 -12.19 -3.01
CA THR A 143 -4.35 -13.43 -3.34
C THR A 143 -3.98 -14.19 -2.08
N SER A 144 -3.95 -15.52 -2.17
CA SER A 144 -3.20 -16.36 -1.22
C SER A 144 -1.70 -16.18 -1.43
N ASP A 145 -0.89 -17.07 -0.83
CA ASP A 145 0.55 -17.13 -1.06
C ASP A 145 0.86 -17.45 -2.54
N LEU A 146 1.86 -16.75 -3.12
CA LEU A 146 2.32 -16.91 -4.50
C LEU A 146 3.82 -17.23 -4.52
N TRP A 147 4.20 -18.28 -5.26
CA TRP A 147 5.58 -18.77 -5.30
C TRP A 147 6.34 -18.35 -6.56
N SER A 148 5.64 -17.95 -7.61
CA SER A 148 6.18 -17.64 -8.93
C SER A 148 6.18 -16.12 -9.18
N PRO A 149 6.87 -15.66 -10.22
CA PRO A 149 6.85 -14.24 -10.60
C PRO A 149 5.45 -13.66 -10.67
N THR A 150 5.29 -12.51 -10.02
CA THR A 150 3.99 -11.88 -9.85
C THR A 150 4.03 -10.45 -10.35
N GLU A 151 3.08 -10.10 -11.22
CA GLU A 151 2.85 -8.75 -11.70
C GLU A 151 1.43 -8.30 -11.33
N ILE A 152 1.28 -7.25 -10.52
CA ILE A 152 -0.02 -6.77 -10.06
C ILE A 152 -0.14 -5.28 -10.36
N TYR A 153 -1.23 -4.91 -11.01
CA TYR A 153 -1.67 -3.53 -11.18
C TYR A 153 -3.08 -3.37 -10.58
N CYS A 154 -3.20 -2.56 -9.54
CA CYS A 154 -4.48 -2.26 -8.88
C CYS A 154 -4.72 -0.75 -8.87
N LYS A 155 -5.88 -0.32 -9.37
CA LYS A 155 -6.26 1.09 -9.40
C LYS A 155 -7.70 1.30 -8.92
N TYR A 156 -7.91 2.29 -8.04
CA TYR A 156 -9.19 2.59 -7.42
C TYR A 156 -9.80 1.38 -6.69
N GLY A 157 -8.99 0.70 -5.86
CA GLY A 157 -9.40 -0.47 -5.12
C GLY A 157 -8.51 -0.72 -3.91
N LYS A 158 -8.32 -1.97 -3.57
CA LYS A 158 -7.46 -2.42 -2.47
C LYS A 158 -6.69 -3.66 -2.91
N LEU A 159 -5.40 -3.71 -2.60
CA LEU A 159 -4.57 -4.89 -2.78
C LEU A 159 -4.38 -5.59 -1.43
N ILE A 160 -4.67 -6.89 -1.37
CA ILE A 160 -4.33 -7.74 -0.23
C ILE A 160 -3.63 -8.98 -0.77
N THR A 161 -2.38 -9.21 -0.39
CA THR A 161 -1.68 -10.43 -0.77
C THR A 161 -1.23 -11.22 0.44
N GLY A 162 -1.21 -12.54 0.33
CA GLY A 162 -0.41 -13.40 1.18
C GLY A 162 1.08 -13.18 0.94
N LYS A 163 1.87 -14.23 1.07
CA LYS A 163 3.32 -14.19 0.92
C LYS A 163 3.73 -14.30 -0.55
N LEU A 164 4.60 -13.41 -1.00
CA LEU A 164 5.16 -13.38 -2.34
C LEU A 164 6.60 -13.91 -2.31
N TYR A 165 6.77 -15.21 -2.53
CA TYR A 165 8.04 -15.91 -2.36
C TYR A 165 9.01 -15.76 -3.54
N SER A 166 8.54 -15.32 -4.70
CA SER A 166 9.40 -15.09 -5.86
C SER A 166 10.43 -13.99 -5.61
N THR A 167 11.57 -14.09 -6.27
CA THR A 167 12.56 -13.01 -6.34
C THR A 167 12.24 -11.95 -7.41
N LYS A 168 11.11 -12.12 -8.14
CA LYS A 168 10.67 -11.22 -9.21
C LYS A 168 9.19 -10.87 -9.01
N ASN A 169 8.93 -9.87 -8.20
CA ASN A 169 7.58 -9.35 -8.01
C ASN A 169 7.54 -7.88 -8.43
N THR A 170 6.53 -7.52 -9.21
CA THR A 170 6.30 -6.13 -9.63
C THR A 170 4.88 -5.74 -9.25
N ILE A 171 4.74 -4.69 -8.44
CA ILE A 171 3.45 -4.26 -7.93
C ILE A 171 3.29 -2.77 -8.20
N GLN A 172 2.17 -2.42 -8.78
CA GLN A 172 1.76 -1.03 -8.95
C GLN A 172 0.37 -0.81 -8.36
N ILE A 173 0.29 0.10 -7.41
CA ILE A 173 -0.99 0.52 -6.80
C ILE A 173 -1.19 2.03 -7.00
N GLU A 174 -2.41 2.41 -7.34
CA GLU A 174 -2.76 3.80 -7.57
C GLU A 174 -4.19 4.07 -7.04
N TYR A 175 -4.33 5.07 -6.17
CA TYR A 175 -5.58 5.34 -5.46
C TYR A 175 -6.13 4.10 -4.73
N CYS A 176 -5.24 3.39 -4.02
CA CYS A 176 -5.53 2.17 -3.31
C CYS A 176 -5.26 2.35 -1.81
N PRO A 177 -6.21 2.88 -1.04
CA PRO A 177 -6.04 3.01 0.41
C PRO A 177 -6.01 1.63 1.08
N ASN A 178 -5.26 1.52 2.18
CA ASN A 178 -5.22 0.32 3.04
C ASN A 178 -4.79 -0.97 2.32
N SER A 179 -3.89 -0.88 1.33
CA SER A 179 -3.29 -2.06 0.70
C SER A 179 -2.30 -2.76 1.62
N GLN A 180 -2.26 -4.09 1.55
CA GLN A 180 -1.47 -4.91 2.46
C GLN A 180 -0.76 -6.05 1.74
N ILE A 181 0.51 -6.28 2.09
CA ILE A 181 1.34 -7.40 1.66
C ILE A 181 1.85 -8.10 2.93
N ASP A 182 1.61 -9.39 3.07
CA ASP A 182 2.04 -10.13 4.26
C ASP A 182 3.56 -10.34 4.26
N TYR A 183 4.12 -10.86 3.17
CA TYR A 183 5.56 -11.01 2.99
C TYR A 183 5.97 -10.75 1.54
N LEU A 184 7.11 -10.08 1.34
CA LEU A 184 7.73 -9.85 0.04
C LEU A 184 9.18 -10.33 0.07
N ASN A 185 9.51 -11.39 -0.68
CA ASN A 185 10.89 -11.84 -0.77
C ASN A 185 11.77 -10.79 -1.48
N ASN A 186 11.44 -10.45 -2.73
CA ASN A 186 12.10 -9.36 -3.46
C ASN A 186 11.11 -8.77 -4.46
N GLY A 187 11.08 -7.45 -4.58
CA GLY A 187 10.18 -6.81 -5.52
C GLY A 187 10.39 -5.33 -5.72
N ALA A 188 9.87 -4.85 -6.85
CA ALA A 188 9.70 -3.43 -7.14
C ALA A 188 8.25 -3.03 -6.90
N ILE A 189 8.02 -2.01 -6.09
CA ILE A 189 6.69 -1.48 -5.79
C ILE A 189 6.62 -0.02 -6.17
N THR A 190 5.61 0.32 -6.97
CA THR A 190 5.23 1.72 -7.23
C THR A 190 3.87 1.99 -6.60
N ALA A 191 3.82 2.92 -5.66
CA ALA A 191 2.60 3.30 -4.95
C ALA A 191 2.33 4.80 -5.11
N ARG A 192 1.15 5.16 -5.59
CA ARG A 192 0.75 6.55 -5.78
C ARG A 192 -0.63 6.81 -5.18
N TYR A 193 -0.76 7.91 -4.44
CA TYR A 193 -2.03 8.33 -3.81
C TYR A 193 -2.69 7.18 -3.03
N SER A 194 -1.86 6.42 -2.29
CA SER A 194 -2.24 5.12 -1.73
C SER A 194 -1.85 5.00 -0.26
N GLY A 195 -2.31 3.96 0.39
CA GLY A 195 -1.82 3.49 1.67
C GLY A 195 -1.28 2.07 1.52
N LEU A 196 -0.04 1.82 1.94
CA LEU A 196 0.63 0.54 1.80
C LEU A 196 1.19 0.07 3.14
N ARG A 197 0.83 -1.14 3.54
CA ARG A 197 1.42 -1.84 4.69
C ARG A 197 2.10 -3.12 4.22
N ILE A 198 3.32 -3.34 4.64
CA ILE A 198 4.08 -4.57 4.41
C ILE A 198 4.50 -5.12 5.76
N ASN A 199 4.08 -6.35 6.10
CA ASN A 199 4.40 -6.92 7.40
C ASN A 199 5.86 -7.35 7.48
N SER A 200 6.39 -8.02 6.43
CA SER A 200 7.80 -8.36 6.37
C SER A 200 8.32 -8.43 4.95
N LEU A 201 9.61 -8.19 4.78
CA LEU A 201 10.26 -8.31 3.48
C LEU A 201 11.76 -8.64 3.59
N SER A 202 12.31 -9.31 2.56
CA SER A 202 13.75 -9.43 2.44
C SER A 202 14.34 -8.25 1.67
N LYS A 203 13.80 -7.91 0.49
CA LYS A 203 14.30 -6.78 -0.30
C LYS A 203 13.17 -6.07 -1.04
N ILE A 204 13.21 -4.75 -1.02
CA ILE A 204 12.28 -3.92 -1.80
C ILE A 204 13.00 -2.76 -2.48
N ASP A 205 12.54 -2.46 -3.69
CA ASP A 205 12.76 -1.17 -4.38
C ASP A 205 11.41 -0.45 -4.44
N LEU A 206 11.25 0.58 -3.60
CA LEU A 206 9.99 1.30 -3.40
C LEU A 206 10.04 2.69 -4.03
N LEU A 207 9.13 2.94 -4.95
CA LEU A 207 8.79 4.28 -5.44
C LEU A 207 7.43 4.68 -4.88
N SER A 208 7.37 5.70 -4.02
CA SER A 208 6.11 6.16 -3.43
C SER A 208 5.91 7.67 -3.55
N ASP A 209 4.77 8.05 -4.11
CA ASP A 209 4.38 9.45 -4.26
C ASP A 209 2.99 9.66 -3.64
N TYR A 210 2.83 10.68 -2.79
CA TYR A 210 1.56 10.98 -2.08
C TYR A 210 0.98 9.75 -1.38
N THR A 211 1.86 8.98 -0.73
CA THR A 211 1.52 7.67 -0.19
C THR A 211 2.05 7.51 1.22
N ASP A 212 1.21 7.00 2.11
CA ASP A 212 1.64 6.58 3.43
C ASP A 212 2.03 5.10 3.40
N THR A 213 3.30 4.83 3.69
CA THR A 213 3.85 3.47 3.69
C THR A 213 4.31 3.07 5.07
N THR A 214 3.93 1.88 5.51
CA THR A 214 4.42 1.26 6.74
C THR A 214 5.03 -0.10 6.44
N ILE A 215 6.29 -0.31 6.84
CA ILE A 215 7.01 -1.57 6.78
C ILE A 215 7.33 -1.97 8.22
N LEU A 216 6.86 -3.15 8.66
CA LEU A 216 7.12 -3.59 10.04
C LEU A 216 8.52 -4.17 10.20
N GLU A 217 8.96 -5.02 9.25
CA GLU A 217 10.28 -5.63 9.29
C GLU A 217 10.84 -5.80 7.88
N GLY A 218 12.14 -5.48 7.70
CA GLY A 218 12.83 -5.64 6.42
C GLY A 218 14.32 -5.86 6.54
N ASP A 219 14.88 -6.72 5.68
CA ASP A 219 16.34 -6.86 5.60
C ASP A 219 16.95 -5.69 4.84
N PHE A 220 16.43 -5.38 3.65
CA PHE A 220 16.93 -4.30 2.82
C PHE A 220 15.80 -3.48 2.19
N VAL A 221 15.75 -2.20 2.54
CA VAL A 221 14.77 -1.26 1.99
C VAL A 221 15.47 -0.18 1.19
N GLN A 222 15.28 -0.20 -0.13
CA GLN A 222 15.64 0.89 -1.01
C GLN A 222 14.38 1.69 -1.35
N TYR A 223 14.43 3.02 -1.27
CA TYR A 223 13.26 3.84 -1.56
C TYR A 223 13.57 5.18 -2.20
N SER A 224 12.61 5.64 -2.99
CA SER A 224 12.49 7.02 -3.45
C SER A 224 11.06 7.48 -3.18
N SER A 225 10.90 8.41 -2.24
CA SER A 225 9.57 8.76 -1.73
C SER A 225 9.37 10.28 -1.71
N LYS A 226 8.16 10.71 -2.08
CA LYS A 226 7.76 12.13 -2.08
C LYS A 226 6.35 12.28 -1.56
N TYR A 227 6.14 13.27 -0.70
CA TYR A 227 4.83 13.62 -0.15
C TYR A 227 4.13 12.43 0.52
N GLY A 228 4.02 12.46 1.82
CA GLY A 228 3.42 11.41 2.63
C GLY A 228 4.31 11.00 3.80
N THR A 229 4.13 9.79 4.28
CA THR A 229 4.87 9.26 5.42
C THR A 229 5.50 7.93 5.05
N LEU A 230 6.76 7.72 5.42
CA LEU A 230 7.40 6.41 5.40
C LEU A 230 7.77 6.01 6.82
N ASN A 231 7.11 4.97 7.33
CA ASN A 231 7.38 4.36 8.62
C ASN A 231 8.03 2.99 8.40
N ILE A 232 9.21 2.77 8.94
CA ILE A 232 9.87 1.47 8.95
C ILE A 232 10.15 1.12 10.42
N GLU A 233 9.48 0.11 10.97
CA GLU A 233 9.61 -0.22 12.40
C GLU A 233 10.95 -0.89 12.71
N LYS A 234 11.35 -1.86 11.86
CA LYS A 234 12.65 -2.54 11.97
C LYS A 234 13.26 -2.75 10.61
N VAL A 235 14.54 -2.43 10.47
CA VAL A 235 15.28 -2.69 9.23
C VAL A 235 16.73 -3.02 9.53
N LYS A 236 17.27 -3.97 8.75
CA LYS A 236 18.68 -4.24 8.81
C LYS A 236 19.46 -3.12 8.09
N SER A 237 19.20 -2.90 6.81
CA SER A 237 19.86 -1.82 6.05
C SER A 237 18.88 -1.06 5.18
N THR A 238 19.13 0.25 4.99
CA THR A 238 18.26 1.08 4.15
C THR A 238 19.07 2.11 3.36
N ILE A 239 18.63 2.33 2.12
CA ILE A 239 19.16 3.39 1.24
C ILE A 239 17.95 4.12 0.66
N GLY A 240 17.94 5.46 0.77
CA GLY A 240 16.78 6.15 0.22
C GLY A 240 16.94 7.63 -0.01
N SER A 241 15.98 8.14 -0.77
CA SER A 241 15.74 9.56 -0.95
C SER A 241 14.32 9.92 -0.52
N ALA A 242 14.20 11.03 0.23
CA ALA A 242 12.94 11.53 0.76
C ALA A 242 12.80 13.02 0.45
N ASN A 243 11.62 13.43 -0.03
CA ASN A 243 11.34 14.83 -0.32
C ASN A 243 9.94 15.22 0.16
N TYR A 244 9.84 16.33 0.91
CA TYR A 244 8.57 16.87 1.41
C TYR A 244 7.74 15.86 2.19
N MET A 245 8.36 15.12 3.14
CA MET A 245 7.68 14.06 3.83
C MET A 245 8.17 13.84 5.26
N LYS A 246 7.45 13.00 5.98
CA LYS A 246 7.86 12.48 7.28
C LYS A 246 8.49 11.10 7.13
N LEU A 247 9.71 10.95 7.65
CA LEU A 247 10.47 9.71 7.62
C LEU A 247 10.73 9.23 9.05
N ASN A 248 10.12 8.12 9.42
CA ASN A 248 10.30 7.48 10.72
C ASN A 248 10.98 6.12 10.53
N LEU A 249 12.19 5.99 10.99
CA LEU A 249 12.95 4.76 11.00
C LEU A 249 13.09 4.31 12.47
N GLY A 250 12.48 3.19 12.81
CA GLY A 250 12.50 2.63 14.16
C GLY A 250 13.86 2.03 14.51
N GLU A 251 13.97 0.71 14.56
CA GLU A 251 15.23 0.02 14.82
C GLU A 251 16.04 -0.19 13.53
N ILE A 252 17.32 0.19 13.56
CA ILE A 252 18.28 -0.06 12.48
C ILE A 252 19.44 -0.90 13.01
N SER A 253 19.71 -2.05 12.38
CA SER A 253 20.77 -2.97 12.77
C SER A 253 21.90 -3.15 11.74
N GLY A 254 21.94 -2.32 10.68
CA GLY A 254 22.94 -2.35 9.64
C GLY A 254 23.18 -0.97 9.07
N ALA A 255 23.58 -0.88 7.79
CA ALA A 255 23.97 0.37 7.15
C ALA A 255 22.76 1.23 6.76
N THR A 256 22.93 2.55 6.85
CA THR A 256 21.92 3.54 6.43
C THR A 256 22.54 4.61 5.55
N LYS A 257 21.95 4.85 4.37
CA LYS A 257 22.29 5.98 3.52
C LYS A 257 21.04 6.73 3.12
N LEU A 258 20.95 8.00 3.52
CA LEU A 258 19.77 8.82 3.35
C LEU A 258 20.10 10.15 2.71
N THR A 259 19.33 10.54 1.69
CA THR A 259 19.30 11.91 1.17
C THR A 259 17.90 12.47 1.36
N ALA A 260 17.78 13.65 1.97
CA ALA A 260 16.47 14.22 2.29
C ALA A 260 16.40 15.71 2.05
N LYS A 261 15.22 16.18 1.63
CA LYS A 261 14.97 17.61 1.46
C LYS A 261 13.54 17.96 1.89
N TYR A 262 13.41 19.00 2.73
CA TYR A 262 12.15 19.42 3.32
C TYR A 262 11.43 18.29 4.08
N CYS A 263 12.20 17.56 4.93
CA CYS A 263 11.71 16.40 5.66
C CYS A 263 11.80 16.56 7.17
N GLU A 264 10.96 15.82 7.87
CA GLU A 264 11.17 15.50 9.29
C GLU A 264 11.73 14.08 9.36
N ILE A 265 12.95 13.92 9.88
CA ILE A 265 13.67 12.65 9.93
C ILE A 265 13.82 12.22 11.38
N ALA A 266 13.27 11.07 11.72
CA ALA A 266 13.44 10.44 13.01
C ALA A 266 14.02 9.04 12.80
N ILE A 267 15.19 8.77 13.37
CA ILE A 267 15.77 7.45 13.58
C ILE A 267 15.64 7.15 15.06
N ASP A 268 14.78 6.21 15.40
CA ASP A 268 14.46 5.95 16.79
C ASP A 268 15.61 5.28 17.53
N TYR A 269 16.26 4.30 16.88
CA TYR A 269 17.26 3.49 17.55
C TYR A 269 18.26 2.85 16.58
N LEU A 270 19.49 3.33 16.59
CA LEU A 270 20.62 2.64 16.02
C LEU A 270 21.09 1.60 17.03
N THR A 271 20.92 0.30 16.72
CA THR A 271 21.27 -0.79 17.63
C THR A 271 22.80 -0.95 17.76
N ALA A 272 23.25 -1.74 18.72
CA ALA A 272 24.67 -2.09 18.83
C ALA A 272 25.25 -2.80 17.58
N LYS A 273 24.39 -3.33 16.70
CA LYS A 273 24.75 -3.99 15.44
C LYS A 273 24.64 -3.06 14.22
N ALA A 274 24.26 -1.80 14.42
CA ALA A 274 24.23 -0.83 13.31
C ALA A 274 25.63 -0.67 12.72
N ASN A 275 25.67 -0.39 11.41
CA ASN A 275 26.90 -0.11 10.68
C ASN A 275 26.97 1.38 10.33
N ASP A 276 27.68 1.72 9.26
CA ASP A 276 27.84 3.10 8.81
C ASP A 276 26.48 3.77 8.54
N VAL A 277 26.34 5.00 9.02
CA VAL A 277 25.19 5.85 8.82
C VAL A 277 25.62 7.13 8.09
N THR A 278 25.04 7.38 6.93
CA THR A 278 25.29 8.60 6.16
C THR A 278 23.98 9.32 5.89
N ILE A 279 23.88 10.58 6.31
CA ILE A 279 22.70 11.41 6.08
C ILE A 279 23.12 12.72 5.44
N ILE A 280 22.55 13.04 4.29
CA ILE A 280 22.70 14.31 3.60
C ILE A 280 21.30 14.95 3.55
N ALA A 281 21.13 16.07 4.22
CA ALA A 281 19.84 16.71 4.35
C ALA A 281 19.88 18.21 4.10
N ALA A 282 18.78 18.75 3.57
CA ALA A 282 18.59 20.18 3.45
C ALA A 282 17.15 20.55 3.87
N TYR A 283 17.02 21.63 4.62
CA TYR A 283 15.72 22.10 5.14
C TYR A 283 14.96 20.99 5.89
N SER A 284 15.71 20.16 6.65
CA SER A 284 15.18 18.94 7.26
C SER A 284 15.73 18.76 8.65
N ASN A 285 14.87 18.61 9.65
CA ASN A 285 15.29 18.30 11.01
C ASN A 285 15.63 16.81 11.13
N ILE A 286 16.69 16.48 11.86
CA ILE A 286 17.23 15.15 12.05
C ILE A 286 17.26 14.83 13.53
N LYS A 287 16.60 13.73 13.93
CA LYS A 287 16.64 13.20 15.28
C LYS A 287 17.12 11.76 15.24
N ILE A 288 18.17 11.42 15.99
CA ILE A 288 18.78 10.09 15.99
C ILE A 288 18.99 9.62 17.43
N GLY A 289 18.33 8.51 17.78
CA GLY A 289 18.60 7.74 18.98
C GLY A 289 19.64 6.66 18.70
N TYR A 290 20.55 6.43 19.64
CA TYR A 290 21.57 5.37 19.50
C TYR A 290 21.74 4.58 20.79
N SER A 291 22.15 3.31 20.61
CA SER A 291 22.47 2.39 21.71
C SER A 291 23.70 2.84 22.46
N SER A 292 23.71 2.68 23.78
CA SER A 292 24.92 2.82 24.61
C SER A 292 26.05 1.87 24.20
N ASN A 293 25.75 0.79 23.47
CA ASN A 293 26.69 -0.21 22.97
C ASN A 293 27.01 -0.05 21.47
N PHE A 294 26.59 1.04 20.83
CA PHE A 294 26.91 1.33 19.44
C PHE A 294 28.18 2.20 19.38
N ASP A 295 29.32 1.58 19.09
CA ASP A 295 30.59 2.30 18.94
C ASP A 295 30.65 2.97 17.56
N PHE A 296 30.91 4.29 17.49
CA PHE A 296 30.98 5.02 16.23
C PHE A 296 31.92 6.22 16.28
N ASN A 297 32.58 6.50 15.15
CA ASN A 297 33.16 7.80 14.87
C ASN A 297 32.07 8.71 14.28
N PHE A 298 32.14 10.00 14.54
CA PHE A 298 31.21 10.95 13.94
C PHE A 298 31.93 12.08 13.20
N ASP A 299 31.33 12.47 12.06
CA ASP A 299 31.66 13.68 11.29
C ASP A 299 30.34 14.39 10.98
N ILE A 300 30.04 15.46 11.70
CA ILE A 300 28.77 16.17 11.62
C ILE A 300 29.03 17.59 11.19
N SER A 301 28.48 17.97 10.03
CA SER A 301 28.55 19.32 9.48
C SER A 301 27.14 19.91 9.39
N ALA A 302 26.92 21.05 10.01
CA ALA A 302 25.64 21.77 10.02
C ALA A 302 25.84 23.22 9.59
N ARG A 303 25.07 23.66 8.60
CA ARG A 303 25.06 25.05 8.12
C ARG A 303 23.70 25.68 8.40
N TYR A 304 23.72 26.87 9.05
CA TYR A 304 22.53 27.58 9.53
C TYR A 304 21.59 26.68 10.36
N ALA A 305 22.20 25.88 11.27
CA ALA A 305 21.51 24.88 12.06
C ALA A 305 22.16 24.69 13.43
N THR A 306 21.45 24.06 14.35
CA THR A 306 21.96 23.69 15.68
C THR A 306 22.27 22.20 15.73
N ILE A 307 23.29 21.83 16.51
CA ILE A 307 23.62 20.45 16.85
C ILE A 307 23.41 20.29 18.34
N LYS A 308 22.43 19.46 18.73
CA LYS A 308 22.20 19.05 20.09
C LYS A 308 22.70 17.59 20.27
N HIS A 309 23.42 17.35 21.33
CA HIS A 309 24.01 16.03 21.61
C HIS A 309 24.09 15.79 23.11
N GLU A 310 24.32 14.54 23.53
CA GLU A 310 24.64 14.16 24.90
C GLU A 310 26.09 14.53 25.28
N ASN A 311 26.37 14.58 26.57
CA ASN A 311 27.68 15.01 27.07
C ASN A 311 28.78 13.92 27.01
N ASP A 312 28.44 12.73 26.61
CA ASP A 312 29.36 11.56 26.55
C ASP A 312 30.05 11.35 25.20
N LEU A 313 29.92 12.30 24.26
CA LEU A 313 30.68 12.29 23.02
C LEU A 313 32.11 12.83 23.24
N ASN A 314 33.09 12.11 22.72
CA ASN A 314 34.50 12.52 22.75
C ASN A 314 34.85 13.29 21.47
N PHE A 315 35.12 14.58 21.60
CA PHE A 315 35.43 15.44 20.46
C PHE A 315 36.96 15.42 20.17
N SER A 316 37.32 15.15 18.90
CA SER A 316 38.65 15.39 18.36
C SER A 316 38.81 16.78 17.75
N SER A 317 37.70 17.33 17.21
CA SER A 317 37.58 18.70 16.70
C SER A 317 36.16 19.21 16.87
N LYS A 318 36.06 20.46 17.30
CA LYS A 318 34.77 21.17 17.43
C LYS A 318 34.96 22.61 16.96
N GLU A 319 34.47 22.89 15.76
CA GLU A 319 34.58 24.18 15.12
C GLU A 319 33.21 24.81 14.98
N GLU A 320 33.05 26.03 15.47
CA GLU A 320 31.80 26.78 15.39
C GLU A 320 32.05 28.18 14.88
N THR A 321 31.30 28.58 13.86
CA THR A 321 31.15 29.97 13.40
C THR A 321 29.69 30.37 13.55
N THR A 322 29.38 31.60 13.20
CA THR A 322 27.99 32.10 13.23
C THR A 322 27.06 31.23 12.36
N THR A 323 27.54 30.67 11.27
CA THR A 323 26.72 29.95 10.28
C THR A 323 27.03 28.49 10.12
N ASN A 324 28.23 28.06 10.52
CA ASN A 324 28.70 26.68 10.29
C ASN A 324 29.15 26.05 11.60
N LYS A 325 28.84 24.78 11.77
CA LYS A 325 29.33 23.94 12.87
C LYS A 325 29.84 22.64 12.29
N THR A 326 31.06 22.26 12.70
CA THR A 326 31.68 20.99 12.31
C THR A 326 32.21 20.28 13.54
N TYR A 327 31.65 19.11 13.83
CA TYR A 327 31.99 18.29 14.99
C TYR A 327 32.54 16.95 14.53
N ARG A 328 33.74 16.61 14.97
CA ARG A 328 34.37 15.30 14.74
C ARG A 328 34.77 14.67 16.04
N GLY A 329 34.68 13.35 16.11
CA GLY A 329 35.03 12.63 17.30
C GLY A 329 34.55 11.19 17.26
N TYR A 330 34.32 10.63 18.44
CA TYR A 330 33.85 9.26 18.58
C TYR A 330 32.99 9.10 19.83
N PHE A 331 32.16 8.06 19.81
CA PHE A 331 31.42 7.57 20.96
C PHE A 331 31.95 6.19 21.31
N SER A 332 32.27 5.96 22.59
CA SER A 332 32.80 4.73 23.17
C SER A 332 34.18 4.37 22.63
N LYS A 333 34.33 3.74 21.47
CA LYS A 333 35.62 3.32 20.89
C LYS A 333 35.91 4.03 19.58
N LYS A 334 37.18 4.32 19.34
CA LYS A 334 37.69 4.80 18.06
C LYS A 334 37.71 3.69 17.02
N ASP A 335 37.80 4.09 15.73
CA ASP A 335 37.94 3.21 14.56
C ASP A 335 36.85 2.15 14.42
N ALA A 336 35.65 2.50 14.88
CA ALA A 336 34.44 1.73 14.73
C ALA A 336 33.63 2.19 13.49
N ASN A 337 32.31 2.01 13.51
CA ASN A 337 31.41 2.46 12.46
C ASN A 337 31.42 3.99 12.31
N ASN A 338 30.97 4.50 11.17
CA ASN A 338 30.95 5.93 10.90
C ASN A 338 29.52 6.51 10.90
N LEU A 339 29.30 7.57 11.67
CA LEU A 339 28.11 8.41 11.62
C LEU A 339 28.44 9.73 10.93
N SER A 340 28.13 9.84 9.66
CA SER A 340 28.34 11.04 8.84
C SER A 340 27.04 11.78 8.60
N ILE A 341 26.95 13.05 9.03
CA ILE A 341 25.74 13.86 8.85
C ILE A 341 26.13 15.20 8.25
N LYS A 342 25.53 15.55 7.12
CA LYS A 342 25.57 16.88 6.54
C LYS A 342 24.18 17.48 6.49
N SER A 343 23.97 18.63 7.16
CA SER A 343 22.68 19.32 7.20
C SER A 343 22.81 20.78 6.84
N ASP A 344 22.02 21.22 5.88
CA ASP A 344 21.84 22.62 5.55
C ASP A 344 20.42 23.07 5.99
N TYR A 345 20.33 24.12 6.82
CA TYR A 345 19.05 24.69 7.31
C TYR A 345 18.14 23.68 8.04
N GLY A 346 18.73 22.75 8.81
CA GLY A 346 17.98 21.76 9.59
C GLY A 346 18.72 21.33 10.83
N ASN A 347 18.06 21.33 11.98
CA ASN A 347 18.64 21.01 13.25
C ASN A 347 18.94 19.50 13.39
N ILE A 348 20.02 19.17 14.09
CA ILE A 348 20.44 17.81 14.38
C ILE A 348 20.34 17.58 15.88
N HIS A 349 19.72 16.47 16.27
CA HIS A 349 19.65 16.03 17.66
C HIS A 349 20.05 14.57 17.78
N LEU A 350 21.20 14.33 18.43
CA LEU A 350 21.69 13.00 18.80
C LEU A 350 21.38 12.75 20.28
N PHE A 351 20.81 11.60 20.60
CA PHE A 351 20.50 11.24 21.99
C PHE A 351 20.73 9.74 22.23
N LYS A 352 21.23 9.42 23.39
CA LYS A 352 21.47 8.04 23.83
C LYS A 352 20.18 7.43 24.39
N LYS A 353 19.92 6.19 24.09
CA LYS A 353 18.86 5.35 24.66
C LYS A 353 19.41 4.22 25.50
#